data_728d42cd73e6976c9f726ee5c46eec01
#
_entry.id   728d42cd73e6976c9f726ee5c46eec01
#
_cell.length_a   1.000
_cell.length_b   1.000
_cell.length_c   1.000
_cell.angle_alpha   90.00
_cell.angle_beta   90.00
_cell.angle_gamma   90.00
#
_symmetry.space_group_name_H-M   'P 1'
#
loop_
_entity.id
_entity.type
_entity.pdbx_description
1 polymer ?
#
loop_
_entity_poly.entity_id
_entity_poly.type
_entity_poly.pdbx_seq_one_letter_code
_entity_poly.pdbx_strand_id
1 'polypeptide(L)'
;MLAKIQETASFIKERMHTNPETAIILGTGLGSLVNEITDKFEIKYEDIPYFPLSTVEGHSGKLIFGKLGNKDIMAMQGRFHYYEGYSMKEVTFPVRVMRELGIKTLFVSNAAGGMNPDFEIGDLMIITDHINFFPDHPLRGKNIDYGPRFPDMSEPYNSQLIAQAKGIAAEKGIRVVEGVYVGVSGPTFETPAEYKMYRIFGGDAVGMSTVPEVIVAKHCGIRVFGMSVITDLGVEGKIVEVTHEEVQAAADKAQPFMTDIMRELINRAN
;
A
#
# COMPACT_ATOMS: atom_id res chain seq x y z
N MET A 1 20.90 -10.62 -3.33
CA MET A 1 19.83 -9.64 -3.03
C MET A 1 20.38 -8.21 -3.11
N LEU A 2 21.31 -7.79 -2.25
CA LEU A 2 21.81 -6.40 -2.21
C LEU A 2 22.32 -5.91 -3.57
N ALA A 3 23.18 -6.67 -4.24
CA ALA A 3 23.70 -6.27 -5.56
C ALA A 3 22.58 -6.04 -6.59
N LYS A 4 21.55 -6.89 -6.60
CA LYS A 4 20.39 -6.71 -7.49
C LYS A 4 19.63 -5.41 -7.18
N ILE A 5 19.45 -5.08 -5.90
CA ILE A 5 18.77 -3.85 -5.49
C ILE A 5 19.56 -2.62 -5.93
N GLN A 6 20.88 -2.65 -5.76
CA GLN A 6 21.77 -1.55 -6.15
C GLN A 6 21.84 -1.38 -7.68
N GLU A 7 21.89 -2.46 -8.43
CA GLU A 7 21.85 -2.44 -9.90
C GLU A 7 20.53 -1.85 -10.41
N THR A 8 19.40 -2.32 -9.86
CA THR A 8 18.07 -1.78 -10.19
C THR A 8 17.97 -0.28 -9.85
N ALA A 9 18.44 0.12 -8.68
CA ALA A 9 18.40 1.53 -8.26
C ALA A 9 19.30 2.39 -9.16
N SER A 10 20.48 1.91 -9.56
CA SER A 10 21.37 2.62 -10.49
C SER A 10 20.71 2.80 -11.87
N PHE A 11 20.09 1.74 -12.38
CA PHE A 11 19.33 1.78 -13.65
C PHE A 11 18.23 2.84 -13.63
N ILE A 12 17.50 2.94 -12.52
CA ILE A 12 16.42 3.94 -12.33
C ILE A 12 17.03 5.33 -12.20
N LYS A 13 18.09 5.52 -11.39
CA LYS A 13 18.75 6.81 -11.18
C LYS A 13 19.29 7.44 -12.45
N GLU A 14 19.82 6.63 -13.37
CA GLU A 14 20.29 7.11 -14.68
C GLU A 14 19.19 7.67 -15.58
N ARG A 15 17.93 7.34 -15.29
CA ARG A 15 16.76 7.70 -16.11
C ARG A 15 15.84 8.71 -15.45
N MET A 16 15.80 8.74 -14.14
CA MET A 16 14.96 9.72 -13.42
C MET A 16 15.61 11.09 -13.45
N HIS A 17 14.79 12.13 -13.61
CA HIS A 17 15.22 13.53 -13.66
C HIS A 17 14.88 14.31 -12.38
N THR A 18 14.32 13.61 -11.37
CA THR A 18 13.90 14.16 -10.08
C THR A 18 14.48 13.32 -8.96
N ASN A 19 14.50 13.87 -7.74
CA ASN A 19 14.96 13.16 -6.55
C ASN A 19 13.82 13.07 -5.53
N PRO A 20 12.81 12.21 -5.76
CA PRO A 20 11.67 12.10 -4.86
C PRO A 20 12.10 11.54 -3.51
N GLU A 21 11.61 12.13 -2.44
CA GLU A 21 11.67 11.60 -1.08
C GLU A 21 10.37 10.88 -0.68
N THR A 22 9.36 10.96 -1.54
CA THR A 22 8.04 10.37 -1.33
C THR A 22 7.73 9.35 -2.40
N ALA A 23 7.29 8.18 -1.98
CA ALA A 23 6.76 7.16 -2.87
C ALA A 23 5.31 6.80 -2.52
N ILE A 24 4.57 6.35 -3.52
CA ILE A 24 3.22 5.83 -3.35
C ILE A 24 3.05 4.51 -4.11
N ILE A 25 2.48 3.51 -3.46
CA ILE A 25 2.04 2.27 -4.10
C ILE A 25 0.53 2.39 -4.34
N LEU A 26 0.16 2.56 -5.59
CA LEU A 26 -1.22 2.67 -6.04
C LEU A 26 -1.84 1.28 -6.13
N GLY A 27 -2.60 0.93 -5.10
CA GLY A 27 -3.44 -0.27 -5.10
C GLY A 27 -4.83 0.01 -5.69
N THR A 28 -5.69 -0.98 -5.64
CA THR A 28 -7.12 -0.86 -5.98
C THR A 28 -7.74 0.34 -5.26
N GLY A 29 -8.47 1.18 -5.99
CA GLY A 29 -9.10 2.39 -5.46
C GLY A 29 -8.26 3.67 -5.51
N LEU A 30 -7.00 3.65 -6.01
CA LEU A 30 -6.21 4.87 -6.16
C LEU A 30 -5.56 5.03 -7.55
N GLY A 31 -5.98 4.25 -8.54
CA GLY A 31 -5.39 4.27 -9.90
C GLY A 31 -5.47 5.62 -10.58
N SER A 32 -6.51 6.42 -10.36
CA SER A 32 -6.70 7.73 -11.01
C SER A 32 -5.77 8.82 -10.47
N LEU A 33 -5.15 8.65 -9.30
CA LEU A 33 -4.16 9.62 -8.79
C LEU A 33 -3.03 9.87 -9.79
N VAL A 34 -2.71 8.87 -10.62
CA VAL A 34 -1.74 9.03 -11.72
C VAL A 34 -2.10 10.18 -12.66
N ASN A 35 -3.39 10.47 -12.86
CA ASN A 35 -3.84 11.54 -13.76
C ASN A 35 -3.51 12.94 -13.21
N GLU A 36 -3.31 13.06 -11.91
CA GLU A 36 -2.94 14.31 -11.25
C GLU A 36 -1.43 14.56 -11.18
N ILE A 37 -0.62 13.56 -11.53
CA ILE A 37 0.82 13.71 -11.60
C ILE A 37 1.16 14.49 -12.89
N THR A 38 1.93 15.56 -12.76
CA THR A 38 2.45 16.35 -13.87
C THR A 38 3.92 16.04 -14.14
N ASP A 39 4.46 16.50 -15.28
CA ASP A 39 5.85 16.29 -15.67
C ASP A 39 6.26 14.80 -15.61
N LYS A 40 5.37 13.91 -16.05
CA LYS A 40 5.52 12.46 -15.91
C LYS A 40 6.67 11.91 -16.74
N PHE A 41 7.45 11.05 -16.10
CA PHE A 41 8.35 10.11 -16.73
C PHE A 41 8.01 8.70 -16.26
N GLU A 42 7.87 7.75 -17.19
CA GLU A 42 7.41 6.39 -16.90
C GLU A 42 8.46 5.37 -17.31
N ILE A 43 8.62 4.32 -16.48
CA ILE A 43 9.43 3.13 -16.78
C ILE A 43 8.54 1.91 -16.57
N LYS A 44 8.37 1.07 -17.58
CA LYS A 44 7.64 -0.20 -17.43
C LYS A 44 8.40 -1.15 -16.50
N TYR A 45 7.72 -1.94 -15.72
CA TYR A 45 8.36 -2.93 -14.84
C TYR A 45 9.18 -3.95 -15.63
N GLU A 46 8.74 -4.34 -16.83
CA GLU A 46 9.46 -5.26 -17.70
C GLU A 46 10.83 -4.75 -18.18
N ASP A 47 11.02 -3.43 -18.20
CA ASP A 47 12.28 -2.79 -18.59
C ASP A 47 13.24 -2.63 -17.41
N ILE A 48 12.76 -2.83 -16.16
CA ILE A 48 13.56 -2.62 -14.95
C ILE A 48 14.22 -3.93 -14.54
N PRO A 49 15.55 -3.98 -14.43
CA PRO A 49 16.24 -5.20 -14.00
C PRO A 49 15.70 -5.73 -12.67
N TYR A 50 15.41 -7.03 -12.63
CA TYR A 50 14.93 -7.77 -11.44
C TYR A 50 13.58 -7.35 -10.86
N PHE A 51 12.87 -6.42 -11.48
CA PHE A 51 11.50 -6.12 -11.05
C PHE A 51 10.57 -7.30 -11.39
N PRO A 52 9.66 -7.66 -10.48
CA PRO A 52 8.60 -8.59 -10.83
C PRO A 52 7.65 -7.98 -11.88
N LEU A 53 6.87 -8.82 -12.53
CA LEU A 53 5.83 -8.37 -13.46
C LEU A 53 4.48 -8.41 -12.75
N SER A 54 3.68 -7.36 -12.88
CA SER A 54 2.32 -7.37 -12.37
C SER A 54 1.45 -8.22 -13.29
N THR A 55 0.76 -9.22 -12.72
CA THR A 55 -0.12 -10.15 -13.46
C THR A 55 -1.60 -9.89 -13.18
N VAL A 56 -1.90 -8.98 -12.24
CA VAL A 56 -3.26 -8.64 -11.84
C VAL A 56 -3.89 -7.68 -12.84
N GLU A 57 -5.11 -7.98 -13.27
CA GLU A 57 -5.90 -7.12 -14.14
C GLU A 57 -6.11 -5.73 -13.49
N GLY A 58 -5.98 -4.66 -14.28
CA GLY A 58 -6.04 -3.27 -13.77
C GLY A 58 -4.71 -2.72 -13.26
N HIS A 59 -3.65 -3.52 -13.15
CA HIS A 59 -2.31 -3.07 -12.79
C HIS A 59 -1.48 -2.78 -14.05
N SER A 60 -1.19 -1.51 -14.32
CA SER A 60 -0.47 -1.09 -15.53
C SER A 60 1.01 -1.46 -15.56
N GLY A 61 1.58 -1.88 -14.43
CA GLY A 61 2.97 -2.35 -14.35
C GLY A 61 4.02 -1.29 -14.68
N LYS A 62 3.91 -0.10 -14.08
CA LYS A 62 4.81 1.03 -14.34
C LYS A 62 5.30 1.71 -13.07
N LEU A 63 6.56 2.18 -13.09
CA LEU A 63 7.03 3.25 -12.22
C LEU A 63 6.80 4.59 -12.89
N ILE A 64 6.24 5.53 -12.15
CA ILE A 64 5.96 6.89 -12.62
C ILE A 64 6.69 7.86 -11.70
N PHE A 65 7.48 8.73 -12.29
CA PHE A 65 8.12 9.86 -11.63
C PHE A 65 7.48 11.14 -12.13
N GLY A 66 7.30 12.11 -11.26
CA GLY A 66 6.70 13.40 -11.62
C GLY A 66 6.35 14.22 -10.40
N LYS A 67 5.50 15.21 -10.59
CA LYS A 67 5.03 16.10 -9.52
C LYS A 67 3.58 15.83 -9.17
N LEU A 68 3.31 15.73 -7.87
CA LEU A 68 1.96 15.78 -7.34
C LEU A 68 1.81 17.06 -6.50
N GLY A 69 1.12 18.06 -7.06
CA GLY A 69 1.18 19.41 -6.53
C GLY A 69 2.59 20.00 -6.62
N ASN A 70 3.20 20.31 -5.47
CA ASN A 70 4.55 20.88 -5.41
C ASN A 70 5.64 19.87 -5.02
N LYS A 71 5.30 18.59 -4.85
CA LYS A 71 6.25 17.54 -4.42
C LYS A 71 6.65 16.63 -5.57
N ASP A 72 7.95 16.36 -5.69
CA ASP A 72 8.43 15.26 -6.53
C ASP A 72 8.05 13.94 -5.89
N ILE A 73 7.48 13.04 -6.67
CA ILE A 73 7.05 11.72 -6.20
C ILE A 73 7.49 10.60 -7.14
N MET A 74 7.55 9.40 -6.57
CA MET A 74 7.64 8.14 -7.28
C MET A 74 6.35 7.35 -7.04
N ALA A 75 5.63 6.97 -8.08
CA ALA A 75 4.43 6.15 -7.97
C ALA A 75 4.62 4.78 -8.62
N MET A 76 4.22 3.74 -7.92
CA MET A 76 4.03 2.40 -8.49
C MET A 76 2.59 2.28 -8.96
N GLN A 77 2.37 2.22 -10.27
CA GLN A 77 1.06 1.93 -10.85
C GLN A 77 0.89 0.41 -11.00
N GLY A 78 0.48 -0.21 -9.91
CA GLY A 78 0.41 -1.65 -9.71
C GLY A 78 1.37 -2.13 -8.63
N ARG A 79 1.00 -3.22 -7.96
CA ARG A 79 1.78 -3.87 -6.92
C ARG A 79 1.93 -5.35 -7.22
N PHE A 80 2.77 -6.03 -6.43
CA PHE A 80 2.97 -7.47 -6.50
C PHE A 80 2.34 -8.13 -5.28
N HIS A 81 1.64 -9.24 -5.51
CA HIS A 81 0.98 -9.97 -4.42
C HIS A 81 1.60 -11.34 -4.23
N TYR A 82 1.52 -11.82 -3.00
CA TYR A 82 2.03 -13.14 -2.65
C TYR A 82 1.29 -14.27 -3.40
N TYR A 83 -0.03 -14.11 -3.62
CA TYR A 83 -0.83 -15.08 -4.35
C TYR A 83 -0.50 -15.19 -5.84
N GLU A 84 0.22 -14.23 -6.42
CA GLU A 84 0.72 -14.31 -7.79
C GLU A 84 1.86 -15.33 -7.94
N GLY A 85 2.32 -15.96 -6.84
CA GLY A 85 3.41 -16.94 -6.81
C GLY A 85 4.78 -16.34 -6.47
N TYR A 86 4.86 -15.05 -6.22
CA TYR A 86 6.08 -14.38 -5.81
C TYR A 86 6.43 -14.67 -4.35
N SER A 87 7.72 -14.87 -4.07
CA SER A 87 8.22 -14.90 -2.70
C SER A 87 8.06 -13.54 -2.02
N MET A 88 8.01 -13.53 -0.67
CA MET A 88 7.96 -12.27 0.09
C MET A 88 9.12 -11.31 -0.22
N LYS A 89 10.27 -11.86 -0.67
CA LYS A 89 11.43 -11.04 -1.09
C LYS A 89 11.20 -10.35 -2.43
N GLU A 90 10.49 -10.99 -3.35
CA GLU A 90 10.11 -10.40 -4.64
C GLU A 90 8.99 -9.40 -4.47
N VAL A 91 7.93 -9.73 -3.71
CA VAL A 91 6.83 -8.79 -3.40
C VAL A 91 7.36 -7.48 -2.82
N THR A 92 8.37 -7.54 -1.94
CA THR A 92 8.91 -6.38 -1.24
C THR A 92 10.19 -5.81 -1.87
N PHE A 93 10.65 -6.36 -2.99
CA PHE A 93 11.84 -5.88 -3.69
C PHE A 93 11.77 -4.39 -4.04
N PRO A 94 10.63 -3.86 -4.57
CA PRO A 94 10.50 -2.44 -4.88
C PRO A 94 10.71 -1.53 -3.68
N VAL A 95 10.24 -1.90 -2.49
CA VAL A 95 10.41 -1.08 -1.27
C VAL A 95 11.89 -0.95 -0.90
N ARG A 96 12.69 -2.00 -1.12
CA ARG A 96 14.14 -1.94 -0.92
C ARG A 96 14.84 -1.07 -1.95
N VAL A 97 14.35 -1.10 -3.21
CA VAL A 97 14.82 -0.19 -4.26
C VAL A 97 14.48 1.25 -3.91
N MET A 98 13.29 1.53 -3.39
CA MET A 98 12.89 2.85 -2.90
C MET A 98 13.87 3.39 -1.85
N ARG A 99 14.35 2.55 -0.93
CA ARG A 99 15.37 2.93 0.05
C ARG A 99 16.66 3.40 -0.62
N GLU A 100 17.14 2.69 -1.66
CA GLU A 100 18.34 3.07 -2.43
C GLU A 100 18.14 4.34 -3.26
N LEU A 101 16.90 4.60 -3.67
CA LEU A 101 16.53 5.84 -4.40
C LEU A 101 16.41 7.06 -3.48
N GLY A 102 16.46 6.87 -2.14
CA GLY A 102 16.39 7.96 -1.18
C GLY A 102 14.98 8.28 -0.68
N ILE A 103 14.01 7.41 -0.93
CA ILE A 103 12.64 7.57 -0.41
C ILE A 103 12.64 7.55 1.11
N LYS A 104 11.97 8.51 1.72
CA LYS A 104 11.83 8.69 3.17
C LYS A 104 10.41 8.42 3.67
N THR A 105 9.42 8.57 2.80
CA THR A 105 8.02 8.37 3.14
C THR A 105 7.32 7.54 2.07
N LEU A 106 6.61 6.49 2.49
CA LEU A 106 5.83 5.60 1.64
C LEU A 106 4.36 5.72 1.97
N PHE A 107 3.55 5.98 0.96
CA PHE A 107 2.10 5.92 1.01
C PHE A 107 1.64 4.62 0.37
N VAL A 108 0.72 3.91 1.02
CA VAL A 108 0.15 2.66 0.49
C VAL A 108 -1.37 2.73 0.50
N SER A 109 -1.99 2.23 -0.55
CA SER A 109 -3.45 2.09 -0.64
C SER A 109 -3.85 0.69 -1.04
N ASN A 110 -5.04 0.28 -0.65
CA ASN A 110 -5.61 -1.02 -1.00
C ASN A 110 -7.15 -0.99 -0.92
N ALA A 111 -7.78 -2.03 -1.47
CA ALA A 111 -9.14 -2.43 -1.18
C ALA A 111 -9.10 -3.49 -0.07
N ALA A 112 -10.09 -3.52 0.80
CA ALA A 112 -10.16 -4.44 1.93
C ALA A 112 -11.61 -4.78 2.31
N GLY A 113 -11.87 -6.01 2.71
CA GLY A 113 -13.12 -6.45 3.31
C GLY A 113 -13.23 -5.97 4.75
N GLY A 114 -14.31 -5.26 5.07
CA GLY A 114 -14.57 -4.71 6.41
C GLY A 114 -15.12 -5.76 7.35
N MET A 115 -14.53 -5.91 8.54
CA MET A 115 -14.97 -6.82 9.60
C MET A 115 -15.54 -6.09 10.81
N ASN A 116 -15.32 -4.79 10.89
CA ASN A 116 -15.89 -3.97 11.94
C ASN A 116 -17.38 -3.68 11.63
N PRO A 117 -18.33 -3.97 12.55
CA PRO A 117 -19.76 -3.80 12.30
C PRO A 117 -20.19 -2.33 12.08
N ASP A 118 -19.35 -1.37 12.50
CA ASP A 118 -19.58 0.07 12.36
C ASP A 118 -19.09 0.62 11.00
N PHE A 119 -18.46 -0.24 10.18
CA PHE A 119 -17.98 0.15 8.85
C PHE A 119 -19.08 -0.03 7.80
N GLU A 120 -18.98 0.80 6.77
CA GLU A 120 -19.85 0.77 5.60
C GLU A 120 -19.01 0.58 4.32
N ILE A 121 -19.63 -0.01 3.28
CA ILE A 121 -19.00 -0.11 1.95
C ILE A 121 -18.76 1.31 1.42
N GLY A 122 -17.51 1.58 1.01
CA GLY A 122 -17.06 2.90 0.58
C GLY A 122 -16.37 3.72 1.66
N ASP A 123 -16.36 3.27 2.92
CA ASP A 123 -15.57 3.92 3.98
C ASP A 123 -14.08 3.93 3.62
N LEU A 124 -13.44 5.06 3.92
CA LEU A 124 -11.99 5.19 3.86
C LEU A 124 -11.42 4.90 5.25
N MET A 125 -10.72 3.78 5.38
CA MET A 125 -10.08 3.39 6.64
C MET A 125 -8.60 3.82 6.64
N ILE A 126 -8.24 4.71 7.56
CA ILE A 126 -6.84 4.98 7.90
C ILE A 126 -6.30 3.79 8.68
N ILE A 127 -5.25 3.16 8.17
CA ILE A 127 -4.63 2.01 8.82
C ILE A 127 -3.76 2.50 9.97
N THR A 128 -4.09 2.09 11.19
CA THR A 128 -3.35 2.47 12.40
C THR A 128 -2.39 1.40 12.85
N ASP A 129 -2.70 0.13 12.57
CA ASP A 129 -1.87 -1.03 12.89
C ASP A 129 -2.20 -2.19 11.95
N HIS A 130 -1.46 -3.30 12.03
CA HIS A 130 -1.75 -4.49 11.25
C HIS A 130 -1.50 -5.79 11.99
N ILE A 131 -2.16 -6.85 11.53
CA ILE A 131 -1.90 -8.23 11.92
C ILE A 131 -1.38 -8.98 10.69
N ASN A 132 -0.21 -9.62 10.82
CA ASN A 132 0.41 -10.39 9.74
C ASN A 132 0.00 -11.87 9.81
N PHE A 133 -0.92 -12.27 8.93
CA PHE A 133 -1.33 -13.68 8.74
C PHE A 133 -0.73 -14.33 7.48
N PHE A 134 0.25 -13.69 6.84
CA PHE A 134 0.97 -14.33 5.73
C PHE A 134 1.77 -15.53 6.22
N PRO A 135 1.88 -16.61 5.41
CA PRO A 135 2.60 -17.84 5.79
C PRO A 135 4.13 -17.68 5.77
N ASP A 136 4.65 -16.59 5.23
CA ASP A 136 6.06 -16.25 5.17
C ASP A 136 6.29 -14.79 5.62
N HIS A 137 7.55 -14.44 5.89
CA HIS A 137 7.91 -13.12 6.41
C HIS A 137 9.02 -12.49 5.57
N PRO A 138 8.89 -11.22 5.11
CA PRO A 138 9.83 -10.60 4.17
C PRO A 138 11.26 -10.42 4.73
N LEU A 139 11.41 -10.43 6.06
CA LEU A 139 12.72 -10.33 6.74
C LEU A 139 13.29 -11.68 7.14
N ARG A 140 12.64 -12.80 6.78
CA ARG A 140 13.14 -14.13 7.08
C ARG A 140 14.45 -14.41 6.33
N GLY A 141 15.43 -15.00 7.03
CA GLY A 141 16.74 -15.34 6.51
C GLY A 141 17.83 -14.35 6.91
N LYS A 142 18.90 -14.25 6.13
CA LYS A 142 20.02 -13.34 6.42
C LYS A 142 19.57 -11.89 6.35
N ASN A 143 19.90 -11.09 7.38
CA ASN A 143 19.61 -9.67 7.38
C ASN A 143 20.31 -8.93 6.24
N ILE A 144 19.65 -7.93 5.68
CA ILE A 144 20.25 -6.97 4.74
C ILE A 144 20.59 -5.73 5.57
N ASP A 145 21.75 -5.15 5.32
CA ASP A 145 22.28 -4.00 6.06
C ASP A 145 21.58 -2.67 5.68
N TYR A 146 20.24 -2.67 5.76
CA TYR A 146 19.38 -1.49 5.61
C TYR A 146 18.68 -1.13 6.91
N GLY A 147 18.74 -2.02 7.89
CA GLY A 147 18.13 -1.83 9.18
C GLY A 147 18.50 -2.95 10.17
N PRO A 148 18.02 -2.86 11.41
CA PRO A 148 18.32 -3.82 12.46
C PRO A 148 17.74 -5.20 12.14
N ARG A 149 18.36 -6.27 12.67
CA ARG A 149 17.84 -7.64 12.52
C ARG A 149 16.43 -7.79 13.08
N PHE A 150 16.12 -7.04 14.13
CA PHE A 150 14.83 -7.02 14.82
C PHE A 150 14.31 -5.58 14.84
N PRO A 151 13.61 -5.14 13.75
CA PRO A 151 13.05 -3.80 13.72
C PRO A 151 11.91 -3.66 14.73
N ASP A 152 11.83 -2.50 15.35
CA ASP A 152 10.69 -2.14 16.19
C ASP A 152 9.46 -1.89 15.32
N MET A 153 8.32 -2.49 15.71
CA MET A 153 7.03 -2.39 15.03
C MET A 153 5.94 -1.81 15.95
N SER A 154 6.32 -1.11 17.03
CA SER A 154 5.34 -0.45 17.92
C SER A 154 4.60 0.71 17.25
N GLU A 155 5.17 1.28 16.19
CA GLU A 155 4.55 2.32 15.36
C GLU A 155 4.79 1.98 13.87
N PRO A 156 4.06 1.00 13.30
CA PRO A 156 4.27 0.60 11.90
C PRO A 156 3.79 1.67 10.91
N TYR A 157 2.76 2.42 11.27
CA TYR A 157 2.23 3.56 10.53
C TYR A 157 2.49 4.84 11.31
N ASN A 158 2.94 5.89 10.61
CA ASN A 158 3.40 7.10 11.27
C ASN A 158 2.24 7.92 11.87
N SER A 159 2.24 8.11 13.18
CA SER A 159 1.18 8.79 13.94
C SER A 159 0.97 10.24 13.50
N GLN A 160 2.02 10.96 13.08
CA GLN A 160 1.90 12.34 12.61
C GLN A 160 1.16 12.39 11.26
N LEU A 161 1.46 11.47 10.34
CA LEU A 161 0.75 11.37 9.06
C LEU A 161 -0.71 10.97 9.25
N ILE A 162 -0.99 10.05 10.19
CA ILE A 162 -2.37 9.69 10.58
C ILE A 162 -3.13 10.91 11.10
N ALA A 163 -2.54 11.67 12.02
CA ALA A 163 -3.17 12.86 12.57
C ALA A 163 -3.44 13.93 11.49
N GLN A 164 -2.48 14.15 10.58
CA GLN A 164 -2.63 15.07 9.46
C GLN A 164 -3.74 14.61 8.50
N ALA A 165 -3.80 13.32 8.16
CA ALA A 165 -4.84 12.77 7.28
C ALA A 165 -6.24 12.95 7.88
N LYS A 166 -6.41 12.72 9.18
CA LYS A 166 -7.66 12.98 9.90
C LYS A 166 -8.06 14.45 9.87
N GLY A 167 -7.10 15.36 10.05
CA GLY A 167 -7.32 16.80 9.92
C GLY A 167 -7.80 17.19 8.53
N ILE A 168 -7.12 16.69 7.48
CA ILE A 168 -7.49 16.93 6.08
C ILE A 168 -8.90 16.41 5.78
N ALA A 169 -9.22 15.19 6.24
CA ALA A 169 -10.54 14.60 6.06
C ALA A 169 -11.63 15.47 6.70
N ALA A 170 -11.40 15.95 7.94
CA ALA A 170 -12.32 16.84 8.63
C ALA A 170 -12.49 18.19 7.92
N GLU A 171 -11.39 18.82 7.45
CA GLU A 171 -11.42 20.07 6.68
C GLU A 171 -12.25 19.94 5.38
N LYS A 172 -12.22 18.75 4.77
CA LYS A 172 -12.91 18.46 3.51
C LYS A 172 -14.31 17.87 3.70
N GLY A 173 -14.72 17.58 4.92
CA GLY A 173 -15.99 16.92 5.22
C GLY A 173 -16.05 15.47 4.70
N ILE A 174 -14.89 14.81 4.57
CA ILE A 174 -14.78 13.41 4.11
C ILE A 174 -14.84 12.51 5.35
N ARG A 175 -15.75 11.53 5.34
CA ARG A 175 -15.80 10.50 6.38
C ARG A 175 -14.59 9.59 6.26
N VAL A 176 -13.89 9.41 7.37
CA VAL A 176 -12.82 8.41 7.53
C VAL A 176 -13.05 7.62 8.81
N VAL A 177 -12.65 6.37 8.80
CA VAL A 177 -12.59 5.49 9.97
C VAL A 177 -11.14 5.09 10.23
N GLU A 178 -10.84 4.57 11.41
CA GLU A 178 -9.53 4.05 11.77
C GLU A 178 -9.65 2.56 12.05
N GLY A 179 -8.60 1.80 11.74
CA GLY A 179 -8.65 0.37 12.01
C GLY A 179 -7.35 -0.38 11.83
N VAL A 180 -7.39 -1.64 12.30
CA VAL A 180 -6.33 -2.62 12.18
C VAL A 180 -6.54 -3.45 10.92
N TYR A 181 -5.52 -3.46 10.04
CA TYR A 181 -5.54 -4.23 8.79
C TYR A 181 -4.97 -5.62 9.00
N VAL A 182 -5.71 -6.67 8.60
CA VAL A 182 -5.23 -8.05 8.60
C VAL A 182 -4.71 -8.39 7.22
N GLY A 183 -3.41 -8.69 7.12
CA GLY A 183 -2.80 -9.13 5.86
C GLY A 183 -2.81 -10.64 5.72
N VAL A 184 -3.41 -11.16 4.65
CA VAL A 184 -3.55 -12.58 4.34
C VAL A 184 -2.99 -12.92 2.97
N SER A 185 -2.76 -14.21 2.70
CA SER A 185 -2.17 -14.63 1.42
C SER A 185 -3.12 -14.54 0.23
N GLY A 186 -4.42 -14.76 0.40
CA GLY A 186 -5.33 -15.04 -0.70
C GLY A 186 -4.95 -16.33 -1.46
N PRO A 187 -5.44 -16.53 -2.71
CA PRO A 187 -6.28 -15.64 -3.52
C PRO A 187 -7.79 -15.75 -3.28
N THR A 188 -8.25 -16.63 -2.38
CA THR A 188 -9.67 -16.72 -2.06
C THR A 188 -10.10 -15.59 -1.16
N PHE A 189 -11.33 -15.09 -1.34
CA PHE A 189 -11.99 -14.29 -0.32
C PHE A 189 -12.23 -15.16 0.92
N GLU A 190 -12.42 -14.50 2.04
CA GLU A 190 -12.52 -15.14 3.35
C GLU A 190 -13.87 -15.87 3.52
N THR A 191 -13.82 -17.02 4.17
CA THR A 191 -15.03 -17.67 4.68
C THR A 191 -15.63 -16.87 5.85
N PRO A 192 -16.94 -17.04 6.15
CA PRO A 192 -17.55 -16.42 7.33
C PRO A 192 -16.83 -16.72 8.66
N ALA A 193 -16.24 -17.92 8.77
CA ALA A 193 -15.47 -18.30 9.95
C ALA A 193 -14.12 -17.58 10.05
N GLU A 194 -13.46 -17.33 8.93
CA GLU A 194 -12.21 -16.56 8.87
C GLU A 194 -12.45 -15.08 9.20
N TYR A 195 -13.48 -14.44 8.67
CA TYR A 195 -13.88 -13.10 9.06
C TYR A 195 -14.09 -12.98 10.57
N LYS A 196 -14.86 -13.92 11.14
CA LYS A 196 -15.10 -13.97 12.59
C LYS A 196 -13.80 -14.17 13.39
N MET A 197 -12.92 -15.04 12.92
CA MET A 197 -11.62 -15.29 13.55
C MET A 197 -10.75 -14.04 13.55
N TYR A 198 -10.58 -13.38 12.40
CA TYR A 198 -9.77 -12.17 12.29
C TYR A 198 -10.34 -11.02 13.12
N ARG A 199 -11.66 -10.91 13.18
CA ARG A 199 -12.32 -9.91 14.05
C ARG A 199 -12.05 -10.17 15.53
N ILE A 200 -12.10 -11.42 16.00
CA ILE A 200 -11.77 -11.80 17.37
C ILE A 200 -10.32 -11.48 17.71
N PHE A 201 -9.39 -11.60 16.76
CA PHE A 201 -7.99 -11.20 16.95
C PHE A 201 -7.75 -9.68 16.91
N GLY A 202 -8.79 -8.88 16.71
CA GLY A 202 -8.71 -7.43 16.75
C GLY A 202 -8.56 -6.74 15.38
N GLY A 203 -8.75 -7.49 14.27
CA GLY A 203 -8.78 -6.91 12.93
C GLY A 203 -10.07 -6.16 12.64
N ASP A 204 -9.98 -5.06 11.91
CA ASP A 204 -11.10 -4.24 11.44
C ASP A 204 -11.35 -4.40 9.94
N ALA A 205 -10.32 -4.69 9.17
CA ALA A 205 -10.39 -4.99 7.76
C ALA A 205 -9.36 -6.05 7.36
N VAL A 206 -9.61 -6.77 6.25
CA VAL A 206 -8.73 -7.83 5.76
C VAL A 206 -8.44 -7.64 4.28
N GLY A 207 -7.22 -7.98 3.85
CA GLY A 207 -6.84 -7.95 2.45
C GLY A 207 -5.50 -8.64 2.19
N MET A 208 -5.11 -8.71 0.92
CA MET A 208 -4.06 -9.61 0.43
C MET A 208 -2.75 -8.88 0.09
N SER A 209 -2.48 -7.72 0.71
CA SER A 209 -1.32 -6.87 0.38
C SER A 209 -0.78 -6.11 1.59
N THR A 210 -0.02 -5.04 1.34
CA THR A 210 0.30 -3.95 2.28
C THR A 210 1.24 -4.34 3.43
N VAL A 211 0.91 -5.34 4.23
CA VAL A 211 1.68 -5.71 5.43
C VAL A 211 3.15 -6.03 5.11
N PRO A 212 3.48 -6.85 4.09
CA PRO A 212 4.88 -7.12 3.75
C PRO A 212 5.65 -5.86 3.34
N GLU A 213 5.02 -4.95 2.60
CA GLU A 213 5.60 -3.68 2.15
C GLU A 213 5.89 -2.77 3.34
N VAL A 214 4.95 -2.66 4.29
CA VAL A 214 5.09 -1.88 5.53
C VAL A 214 6.22 -2.41 6.41
N ILE A 215 6.31 -3.74 6.59
CA ILE A 215 7.37 -4.38 7.37
C ILE A 215 8.75 -4.02 6.78
N VAL A 216 8.91 -4.10 5.45
CA VAL A 216 10.18 -3.79 4.79
C VAL A 216 10.46 -2.29 4.80
N ALA A 217 9.46 -1.43 4.64
CA ALA A 217 9.61 0.02 4.74
C ALA A 217 10.12 0.43 6.13
N LYS A 218 9.52 -0.09 7.20
CA LYS A 218 9.99 0.13 8.58
C LYS A 218 11.41 -0.38 8.80
N HIS A 219 11.73 -1.58 8.33
CA HIS A 219 13.10 -2.11 8.38
C HIS A 219 14.11 -1.18 7.68
N CYS A 220 13.71 -0.53 6.59
CA CYS A 220 14.53 0.41 5.83
C CYS A 220 14.54 1.84 6.39
N GLY A 221 13.84 2.13 7.50
CA GLY A 221 13.73 3.46 8.08
C GLY A 221 12.82 4.42 7.29
N ILE A 222 11.92 3.89 6.48
CA ILE A 222 10.94 4.66 5.72
C ILE A 222 9.67 4.83 6.56
N ARG A 223 9.18 6.07 6.70
CA ARG A 223 7.88 6.35 7.34
C ARG A 223 6.76 5.84 6.44
N VAL A 224 5.69 5.32 7.03
CA VAL A 224 4.57 4.76 6.26
C VAL A 224 3.25 5.39 6.66
N PHE A 225 2.41 5.65 5.67
CA PHE A 225 0.98 5.93 5.81
C PHE A 225 0.20 4.95 4.95
N GLY A 226 -0.89 4.40 5.48
CA GLY A 226 -1.74 3.45 4.78
C GLY A 226 -3.22 3.83 4.86
N MET A 227 -3.94 3.62 3.75
CA MET A 227 -5.39 3.83 3.68
C MET A 227 -6.04 2.72 2.85
N SER A 228 -7.13 2.17 3.37
CA SER A 228 -7.96 1.17 2.67
C SER A 228 -9.29 1.78 2.24
N VAL A 229 -9.83 1.29 1.13
CA VAL A 229 -11.27 1.41 0.83
C VAL A 229 -11.95 0.14 1.31
N ILE A 230 -13.00 0.26 2.09
CA ILE A 230 -13.84 -0.88 2.49
C ILE A 230 -14.77 -1.22 1.31
N THR A 231 -14.59 -2.41 0.73
CA THR A 231 -15.26 -2.79 -0.52
C THR A 231 -16.39 -3.79 -0.35
N ASP A 232 -16.37 -4.52 0.74
CA ASP A 232 -17.35 -5.53 1.13
C ASP A 232 -17.38 -5.67 2.66
N LEU A 233 -18.36 -6.40 3.20
CA LEU A 233 -18.51 -6.55 4.64
C LEU A 233 -18.55 -8.01 5.06
N GLY A 234 -17.50 -8.45 5.78
CA GLY A 234 -17.38 -9.73 6.46
C GLY A 234 -18.06 -9.74 7.86
N VAL A 235 -19.16 -9.00 8.01
CA VAL A 235 -19.91 -8.90 9.27
C VAL A 235 -21.05 -9.88 9.27
N GLU A 236 -21.27 -10.59 10.39
CA GLU A 236 -22.36 -11.58 10.52
C GLU A 236 -23.70 -10.96 10.13
N GLY A 237 -24.44 -11.64 9.25
CA GLY A 237 -25.70 -11.16 8.69
C GLY A 237 -25.59 -10.15 7.53
N LYS A 238 -24.36 -9.68 7.20
CA LYS A 238 -24.10 -8.78 6.07
C LYS A 238 -23.22 -9.45 4.99
N ILE A 239 -22.72 -10.67 5.22
CA ILE A 239 -21.86 -11.38 4.26
C ILE A 239 -22.69 -11.80 3.06
N VAL A 240 -22.26 -11.39 1.88
CA VAL A 240 -22.81 -11.75 0.58
C VAL A 240 -21.70 -12.30 -0.32
N GLU A 241 -22.06 -12.95 -1.42
CA GLU A 241 -21.09 -13.30 -2.45
C GLU A 241 -20.45 -12.03 -3.00
N VAL A 242 -19.12 -12.03 -3.15
CA VAL A 242 -18.32 -10.88 -3.59
C VAL A 242 -17.55 -11.26 -4.85
N THR A 243 -17.62 -10.41 -5.86
CA THR A 243 -16.84 -10.53 -7.10
C THR A 243 -15.75 -9.46 -7.16
N HIS A 244 -14.73 -9.71 -7.98
CA HIS A 244 -13.66 -8.71 -8.19
C HIS A 244 -14.20 -7.41 -8.79
N GLU A 245 -15.20 -7.51 -9.67
CA GLU A 245 -15.87 -6.37 -10.31
C GLU A 245 -16.61 -5.49 -9.28
N GLU A 246 -17.26 -6.11 -8.30
CA GLU A 246 -17.95 -5.38 -7.23
C GLU A 246 -16.95 -4.67 -6.30
N VAL A 247 -15.83 -5.33 -5.98
CA VAL A 247 -14.72 -4.72 -5.24
C VAL A 247 -14.20 -3.49 -5.99
N GLN A 248 -13.94 -3.61 -7.30
CA GLN A 248 -13.49 -2.49 -8.13
C GLN A 248 -14.51 -1.36 -8.17
N ALA A 249 -15.78 -1.67 -8.36
CA ALA A 249 -16.85 -0.67 -8.42
C ALA A 249 -17.03 0.10 -7.10
N ALA A 250 -16.86 -0.57 -5.96
CA ALA A 250 -16.87 0.09 -4.65
C ALA A 250 -15.63 0.99 -4.46
N ALA A 251 -14.46 0.50 -4.86
CA ALA A 251 -13.22 1.26 -4.81
C ALA A 251 -13.28 2.51 -5.70
N ASP A 252 -13.80 2.41 -6.91
CA ASP A 252 -13.91 3.53 -7.85
C ASP A 252 -14.80 4.67 -7.32
N LYS A 253 -15.87 4.34 -6.58
CA LYS A 253 -16.73 5.35 -5.94
C LYS A 253 -16.02 6.11 -4.83
N ALA A 254 -15.17 5.46 -4.06
CA ALA A 254 -14.41 6.06 -2.96
C ALA A 254 -13.15 6.79 -3.43
N GLN A 255 -12.65 6.46 -4.63
CA GLN A 255 -11.40 6.92 -5.20
C GLN A 255 -11.22 8.45 -5.19
N PRO A 256 -12.20 9.30 -5.57
CA PRO A 256 -12.01 10.76 -5.55
C PRO A 256 -11.68 11.28 -4.16
N PHE A 257 -12.35 10.77 -3.14
CA PHE A 257 -12.15 11.17 -1.75
C PHE A 257 -10.78 10.72 -1.23
N MET A 258 -10.36 9.48 -1.54
CA MET A 258 -9.04 8.99 -1.19
C MET A 258 -7.95 9.80 -1.89
N THR A 259 -8.11 10.09 -3.17
CA THR A 259 -7.19 10.91 -3.97
C THR A 259 -7.01 12.29 -3.35
N ASP A 260 -8.10 12.93 -2.95
CA ASP A 260 -8.09 14.25 -2.32
C ASP A 260 -7.31 14.26 -0.99
N ILE A 261 -7.52 13.26 -0.13
CA ILE A 261 -6.78 13.13 1.13
C ILE A 261 -5.31 12.86 0.86
N MET A 262 -4.99 11.89 0.00
CA MET A 262 -3.62 11.47 -0.28
C MET A 262 -2.80 12.60 -0.91
N ARG A 263 -3.35 13.30 -1.91
CA ARG A 263 -2.71 14.45 -2.55
C ARG A 263 -2.38 15.55 -1.54
N GLU A 264 -3.35 15.92 -0.74
CA GLU A 264 -3.18 16.99 0.25
C GLU A 264 -2.18 16.57 1.33
N LEU A 265 -2.25 15.32 1.80
CA LEU A 265 -1.33 14.80 2.79
C LEU A 265 0.12 14.77 2.26
N ILE A 266 0.33 14.32 1.01
CA ILE A 266 1.65 14.31 0.37
C ILE A 266 2.21 15.74 0.28
N ASN A 267 1.38 16.72 -0.08
CA ASN A 267 1.81 18.12 -0.18
C ASN A 267 2.16 18.74 1.18
N ARG A 268 1.48 18.36 2.26
CA ARG A 268 1.73 18.86 3.63
C ARG A 268 2.81 18.07 4.37
N ALA A 269 3.07 16.82 3.99
CA ALA A 269 4.09 15.99 4.62
C ALA A 269 5.49 16.58 4.44
N ASN A 270 6.21 16.77 5.56
CA ASN A 270 7.59 17.24 5.62
C ASN A 270 8.57 16.07 5.71
#